data_a11ce29935597133c7b55ddd8ea6882c
#
_entry.id   a11ce29935597133c7b55ddd8ea6882c
#
_cell.length_a   1.000
_cell.length_b   1.000
_cell.length_c   1.000
_cell.angle_alpha   90.00
_cell.angle_beta   90.00
_cell.angle_gamma   90.00
#
_symmetry.space_group_name_H-M   'P 1'
#
loop_
_entity.id
_entity.type
_entity.pdbx_description
1 polymer ?
#
loop_
_entity_poly.entity_id
_entity_poly.type
_entity_poly.pdbx_seq_one_letter_code
_entity_poly.pdbx_strand_id
1 'polypeptide(L)'
;SYIESAREGDLIDESVKIMNYCGTLGARTAYFFIKQCFGVAAFLIPAFLIILSLRLMRVYKFSLLKSFFLFMLLMVWLSVALGKLLEPLFADSYFAPGGDHGKFTYQWIEKIVGEPGLIALLAIIAISLLTYISKKTIYFIRRALNPIQYFNDRKVKFEINTQNNDD
;
A
#
# COMPACT_ATOMS: atom_id res chain seq x y z
N SER A 1 -2.62 -2.70 -25.60
CA SER A 1 -3.33 -3.85 -26.18
C SER A 1 -4.05 -4.73 -25.15
N TYR A 2 -3.46 -5.03 -23.97
CA TYR A 2 -4.13 -5.84 -22.92
C TYR A 2 -5.30 -5.09 -22.27
N ILE A 3 -5.21 -3.79 -22.17
CA ILE A 3 -6.23 -2.90 -21.57
C ILE A 3 -7.39 -2.63 -22.55
N GLU A 4 -7.14 -2.67 -23.84
CA GLU A 4 -8.17 -2.50 -24.88
C GLU A 4 -9.10 -3.70 -25.02
N SER A 5 -8.60 -4.92 -24.77
CA SER A 5 -9.41 -6.13 -24.81
C SER A 5 -10.26 -6.37 -23.56
N ALA A 6 -10.01 -5.63 -22.49
CA ALA A 6 -10.77 -5.71 -21.25
C ALA A 6 -11.88 -4.64 -21.18
N ARG A 7 -12.66 -4.46 -22.25
CA ARG A 7 -13.92 -3.75 -22.15
C ARG A 7 -14.86 -4.54 -21.25
N GLU A 8 -15.68 -3.83 -20.49
CA GLU A 8 -16.58 -4.42 -19.50
C GLU A 8 -17.47 -5.55 -20.09
N GLY A 9 -17.82 -5.43 -21.39
CA GLY A 9 -18.53 -6.48 -22.12
C GLY A 9 -17.72 -7.74 -22.41
N ASP A 10 -16.42 -7.60 -22.65
CA ASP A 10 -15.55 -8.74 -23.00
C ASP A 10 -15.21 -9.61 -21.78
N LEU A 11 -15.30 -9.04 -20.56
CA LEU A 11 -15.10 -9.80 -19.31
C LEU A 11 -16.30 -10.66 -18.92
N ILE A 12 -17.47 -10.41 -19.51
CA ILE A 12 -18.73 -11.11 -19.29
C ILE A 12 -18.94 -12.17 -20.37
N ASP A 13 -18.35 -11.96 -21.56
CA ASP A 13 -18.48 -12.89 -22.69
C ASP A 13 -17.49 -14.06 -22.53
N GLU A 14 -18.03 -15.25 -22.25
CA GLU A 14 -17.26 -16.49 -22.11
C GLU A 14 -16.57 -16.92 -23.41
N SER A 15 -16.97 -16.36 -24.56
CA SER A 15 -16.39 -16.65 -25.88
C SER A 15 -15.02 -15.97 -26.09
N VAL A 16 -14.70 -14.91 -25.33
CA VAL A 16 -13.44 -14.18 -25.44
C VAL A 16 -12.34 -14.86 -24.62
N LYS A 17 -11.38 -15.47 -25.31
CA LYS A 17 -10.22 -16.09 -24.66
C LYS A 17 -9.31 -15.05 -24.05
N ILE A 18 -9.43 -14.86 -22.73
CA ILE A 18 -8.59 -13.92 -21.98
C ILE A 18 -7.18 -14.52 -21.82
N MET A 19 -6.19 -13.88 -22.44
CA MET A 19 -4.77 -14.26 -22.34
C MET A 19 -4.17 -13.76 -21.01
N ASN A 20 -4.54 -14.40 -19.90
CA ASN A 20 -4.03 -14.12 -18.57
C ASN A 20 -3.67 -15.42 -17.87
N TYR A 21 -2.57 -15.44 -17.10
CA TYR A 21 -2.12 -16.61 -16.34
C TYR A 21 -3.16 -17.14 -15.33
N CYS A 22 -3.97 -16.22 -14.75
CA CYS A 22 -5.05 -16.56 -13.81
C CYS A 22 -6.44 -16.66 -14.47
N GLY A 23 -6.51 -16.62 -15.81
CA GLY A 23 -7.75 -16.72 -16.56
C GLY A 23 -8.72 -15.54 -16.31
N THR A 24 -9.99 -15.78 -16.56
CA THR A 24 -11.07 -14.78 -16.42
C THR A 24 -11.20 -14.23 -15.00
N LEU A 25 -11.00 -15.08 -13.98
CA LEU A 25 -11.13 -14.69 -12.59
C LEU A 25 -10.03 -13.69 -12.20
N GLY A 26 -8.78 -13.92 -12.62
CA GLY A 26 -7.68 -13.00 -12.41
C GLY A 26 -7.89 -11.67 -13.12
N ALA A 27 -8.37 -11.69 -14.36
CA ALA A 27 -8.67 -10.47 -15.11
C ALA A 27 -9.78 -9.65 -14.45
N ARG A 28 -10.86 -10.29 -14.01
CA ARG A 28 -12.00 -9.66 -13.34
C ARG A 28 -11.59 -9.05 -11.99
N THR A 29 -10.79 -9.76 -11.21
CA THR A 29 -10.27 -9.26 -9.93
C THR A 29 -9.35 -8.06 -10.14
N ALA A 30 -8.43 -8.11 -11.11
CA ALA A 30 -7.55 -7.02 -11.45
C ALA A 30 -8.34 -5.79 -11.95
N TYR A 31 -9.33 -6.00 -12.82
CA TYR A 31 -10.21 -4.94 -13.28
C TYR A 31 -10.95 -4.26 -12.13
N PHE A 32 -11.53 -5.03 -11.21
CA PHE A 32 -12.22 -4.51 -10.03
C PHE A 32 -11.31 -3.63 -9.17
N PHE A 33 -10.15 -4.15 -8.75
CA PHE A 33 -9.26 -3.42 -7.85
C PHE A 33 -8.55 -2.25 -8.52
N ILE A 34 -8.13 -2.39 -9.79
CA ILE A 34 -7.34 -1.38 -10.47
C ILE A 34 -8.25 -0.32 -11.11
N LYS A 35 -9.30 -0.71 -11.84
CA LYS A 35 -10.14 0.26 -12.53
C LYS A 35 -11.25 0.81 -11.63
N GLN A 36 -12.06 -0.05 -11.04
CA GLN A 36 -13.22 0.39 -10.25
C GLN A 36 -12.85 0.91 -8.85
N CYS A 37 -11.80 0.33 -8.22
CA CYS A 37 -11.46 0.75 -6.87
C CYS A 37 -10.31 1.76 -6.85
N PHE A 38 -9.09 1.31 -6.61
CA PHE A 38 -8.01 2.17 -6.11
C PHE A 38 -6.92 2.51 -7.14
N GLY A 39 -7.03 2.05 -8.37
CA GLY A 39 -6.02 2.29 -9.39
C GLY A 39 -4.68 1.64 -9.05
N VAL A 40 -3.60 2.38 -9.24
CA VAL A 40 -2.24 1.93 -8.88
C VAL A 40 -2.10 1.64 -7.39
N ALA A 41 -2.86 2.33 -6.52
CA ALA A 41 -2.81 2.09 -5.09
C ALA A 41 -3.24 0.66 -4.69
N ALA A 42 -3.97 -0.08 -5.56
CA ALA A 42 -4.32 -1.48 -5.33
C ALA A 42 -3.10 -2.39 -5.15
N PHE A 43 -1.91 -2.02 -5.67
CA PHE A 43 -0.66 -2.75 -5.42
C PHE A 43 -0.21 -2.77 -3.96
N LEU A 44 -0.78 -1.93 -3.11
CA LEU A 44 -0.56 -2.01 -1.67
C LEU A 44 -1.20 -3.26 -1.04
N ILE A 45 -2.21 -3.88 -1.69
CA ILE A 45 -2.82 -5.12 -1.21
C ILE A 45 -1.81 -6.27 -1.19
N PRO A 46 -1.15 -6.66 -2.32
CA PRO A 46 -0.12 -7.69 -2.29
C PRO A 46 1.07 -7.31 -1.40
N ALA A 47 1.46 -6.03 -1.33
CA ALA A 47 2.50 -5.57 -0.42
C ALA A 47 2.11 -5.84 1.06
N PHE A 48 0.87 -5.58 1.44
CA PHE A 48 0.36 -5.92 2.77
C PHE A 48 0.36 -7.43 3.03
N LEU A 49 -0.01 -8.25 2.02
CA LEU A 49 0.01 -9.71 2.14
C LEU A 49 1.43 -10.26 2.38
N ILE A 50 2.45 -9.65 1.78
CA ILE A 50 3.85 -9.99 2.04
C ILE A 50 4.20 -9.71 3.52
N ILE A 51 3.84 -8.54 4.04
CA ILE A 51 4.06 -8.18 5.45
C ILE A 51 3.29 -9.13 6.38
N LEU A 52 2.06 -9.49 6.03
CA LEU A 52 1.26 -10.45 6.76
C LEU A 52 1.95 -11.83 6.80
N SER A 53 2.48 -12.31 5.67
CA SER A 53 3.20 -13.57 5.57
C SER A 53 4.45 -13.58 6.44
N LEU A 54 5.27 -12.51 6.41
CA LEU A 54 6.45 -12.36 7.25
C LEU A 54 6.10 -12.36 8.75
N ARG A 55 4.95 -11.84 9.11
CA ARG A 55 4.44 -11.90 10.47
C ARG A 55 4.00 -13.30 10.87
N LEU A 56 3.28 -14.01 10.01
CA LEU A 56 2.84 -15.38 10.27
C LEU A 56 4.04 -16.32 10.45
N MET A 57 5.12 -16.09 9.71
CA MET A 57 6.41 -16.78 9.89
C MET A 57 7.13 -16.41 11.18
N ARG A 58 6.56 -15.57 12.04
CA ARG A 58 7.12 -15.06 13.31
C ARG A 58 8.48 -14.34 13.18
N VAL A 59 8.84 -13.93 11.98
CA VAL A 59 10.09 -13.19 11.71
C VAL A 59 10.06 -11.83 12.42
N TYR A 60 8.88 -11.18 12.46
CA TYR A 60 8.72 -9.85 13.06
C TYR A 60 7.48 -9.76 13.95
N LYS A 61 7.59 -9.01 15.06
CA LYS A 61 6.48 -8.72 15.98
C LYS A 61 5.84 -7.36 15.65
N PHE A 62 4.93 -7.34 14.67
CA PHE A 62 4.11 -6.14 14.39
C PHE A 62 2.69 -6.29 14.91
N SER A 63 2.05 -5.18 15.22
CA SER A 63 0.61 -5.13 15.44
C SER A 63 -0.10 -5.19 14.08
N LEU A 64 -0.71 -6.34 13.75
CA LEU A 64 -1.39 -6.55 12.46
C LEU A 64 -2.50 -5.52 12.22
N LEU A 65 -3.33 -5.25 13.23
CA LEU A 65 -4.43 -4.29 13.13
C LEU A 65 -3.90 -2.89 12.80
N LYS A 66 -2.83 -2.43 13.48
CA LYS A 66 -2.24 -1.11 13.20
C LYS A 66 -1.64 -1.04 11.79
N SER A 67 -1.02 -2.12 11.33
CA SER A 67 -0.49 -2.19 9.97
C SER A 67 -1.60 -2.23 8.94
N PHE A 68 -2.66 -3.00 9.16
CA PHE A 68 -3.82 -3.07 8.29
C PHE A 68 -4.47 -1.70 8.09
N PHE A 69 -4.79 -0.99 9.19
CA PHE A 69 -5.38 0.34 9.10
C PHE A 69 -4.46 1.37 8.43
N LEU A 70 -3.14 1.27 8.66
CA LEU A 70 -2.18 2.13 7.98
C LEU A 70 -2.17 1.89 6.47
N PHE A 71 -2.15 0.63 6.03
CA PHE A 71 -2.17 0.28 4.60
C PHE A 71 -3.49 0.68 3.94
N MET A 72 -4.63 0.49 4.63
CA MET A 72 -5.93 0.95 4.16
C MET A 72 -5.97 2.47 3.98
N LEU A 73 -5.52 3.22 4.99
CA LEU A 73 -5.47 4.68 4.93
C LEU A 73 -4.53 5.17 3.83
N LEU A 74 -3.35 4.55 3.71
CA LEU A 74 -2.38 4.87 2.67
C LEU A 74 -2.94 4.57 1.28
N MET A 75 -3.65 3.45 1.10
CA MET A 75 -4.26 3.06 -0.17
C MET A 75 -5.33 4.05 -0.62
N VAL A 76 -6.24 4.42 0.29
CA VAL A 76 -7.29 5.42 0.00
C VAL A 76 -6.67 6.76 -0.30
N TRP A 77 -5.73 7.24 0.52
CA TRP A 77 -5.05 8.52 0.30
C TRP A 77 -4.30 8.52 -1.05
N LEU A 78 -3.55 7.47 -1.34
CA LEU A 78 -2.78 7.35 -2.59
C LEU A 78 -3.70 7.30 -3.81
N SER A 79 -4.84 6.60 -3.73
CA SER A 79 -5.87 6.57 -4.78
C SER A 79 -6.37 7.98 -5.11
N VAL A 80 -6.73 8.77 -4.09
CA VAL A 80 -7.22 10.14 -4.26
C VAL A 80 -6.12 11.06 -4.79
N ALA A 81 -4.91 10.97 -4.24
CA ALA A 81 -3.75 11.76 -4.64
C ALA A 81 -3.35 11.49 -6.10
N LEU A 82 -3.23 10.22 -6.48
CA LEU A 82 -2.93 9.84 -7.87
C LEU A 82 -4.06 10.21 -8.83
N GLY A 83 -5.32 10.08 -8.39
CA GLY A 83 -6.47 10.54 -9.16
C GLY A 83 -6.37 12.02 -9.51
N LYS A 84 -6.07 12.89 -8.54
CA LYS A 84 -5.95 14.34 -8.78
C LYS A 84 -4.68 14.72 -9.53
N LEU A 85 -3.52 14.18 -9.14
CA LEU A 85 -2.21 14.60 -9.66
C LEU A 85 -1.93 14.07 -11.09
N LEU A 86 -2.35 12.84 -11.39
CA LEU A 86 -2.03 12.18 -12.64
C LEU A 86 -3.16 12.20 -13.65
N GLU A 87 -4.40 12.58 -13.27
CA GLU A 87 -5.52 12.65 -14.20
C GLU A 87 -5.21 13.51 -15.45
N PRO A 88 -4.58 14.73 -15.33
CA PRO A 88 -4.28 15.54 -16.50
C PRO A 88 -3.35 14.87 -17.50
N LEU A 89 -2.47 13.98 -17.02
CA LEU A 89 -1.50 13.24 -17.85
C LEU A 89 -2.12 12.03 -18.55
N PHE A 90 -3.24 11.52 -18.04
CA PHE A 90 -3.90 10.31 -18.52
C PHE A 90 -5.36 10.55 -18.95
N ALA A 91 -5.72 11.83 -19.21
CA ALA A 91 -7.09 12.23 -19.59
C ALA A 91 -7.61 11.48 -20.82
N ASP A 92 -6.74 11.21 -21.80
CA ASP A 92 -7.08 10.49 -23.04
C ASP A 92 -6.84 8.96 -22.94
N SER A 93 -6.48 8.46 -21.76
CA SER A 93 -6.19 7.03 -21.54
C SER A 93 -7.34 6.32 -20.84
N TYR A 94 -7.56 5.06 -21.22
CA TYR A 94 -8.47 4.17 -20.49
C TYR A 94 -7.97 3.83 -19.07
N PHE A 95 -6.74 4.20 -18.76
CA PHE A 95 -6.12 3.93 -17.46
C PHE A 95 -6.36 5.09 -16.51
N ALA A 96 -7.10 4.84 -15.43
CA ALA A 96 -7.30 5.78 -14.32
C ALA A 96 -6.30 5.48 -13.19
N PRO A 97 -5.26 6.32 -12.98
CA PRO A 97 -4.23 6.06 -11.98
C PRO A 97 -4.75 5.92 -10.54
N GLY A 98 -5.78 6.70 -10.19
CA GLY A 98 -6.46 6.63 -8.90
C GLY A 98 -7.62 5.63 -8.86
N GLY A 99 -7.99 5.04 -10.00
CA GLY A 99 -9.22 4.29 -10.15
C GLY A 99 -10.47 5.17 -10.06
N ASP A 100 -11.64 4.57 -10.26
CA ASP A 100 -12.92 5.31 -10.21
C ASP A 100 -13.19 5.86 -8.80
N HIS A 101 -12.82 5.11 -7.75
CA HIS A 101 -12.95 5.57 -6.36
C HIS A 101 -12.13 6.84 -6.11
N GLY A 102 -10.85 6.86 -6.53
CA GLY A 102 -9.99 8.03 -6.37
C GLY A 102 -10.54 9.24 -7.12
N LYS A 103 -10.99 9.03 -8.38
CA LYS A 103 -11.59 10.06 -9.21
C LYS A 103 -12.85 10.64 -8.59
N PHE A 104 -13.80 9.79 -8.19
CA PHE A 104 -15.04 10.25 -7.57
C PHE A 104 -14.79 11.00 -6.26
N THR A 105 -13.89 10.48 -5.43
CA THR A 105 -13.60 11.05 -4.12
C THR A 105 -12.95 12.42 -4.22
N TYR A 106 -11.91 12.59 -5.08
CA TYR A 106 -11.29 13.93 -5.20
C TYR A 106 -12.26 14.95 -5.80
N GLN A 107 -13.08 14.58 -6.80
CA GLN A 107 -14.08 15.48 -7.38
C GLN A 107 -15.16 15.90 -6.37
N TRP A 108 -15.56 14.97 -5.50
CA TRP A 108 -16.53 15.26 -4.44
C TRP A 108 -15.94 16.21 -3.39
N ILE A 109 -14.72 15.96 -2.92
CA ILE A 109 -14.04 16.83 -1.95
C ILE A 109 -13.78 18.20 -2.57
N GLU A 110 -13.31 18.25 -3.82
CA GLU A 110 -13.03 19.50 -4.53
C GLU A 110 -14.27 20.40 -4.67
N LYS A 111 -15.46 19.81 -4.88
CA LYS A 111 -16.73 20.56 -4.88
C LYS A 111 -17.06 21.19 -3.53
N ILE A 112 -16.60 20.62 -2.42
CA ILE A 112 -16.90 21.12 -1.06
C ILE A 112 -15.86 22.17 -0.63
N VAL A 113 -14.58 21.89 -0.80
CA VAL A 113 -13.48 22.71 -0.24
C VAL A 113 -12.73 23.51 -1.31
N GLY A 114 -13.06 23.32 -2.59
CA GLY A 114 -12.32 23.89 -3.70
C GLY A 114 -10.99 23.20 -3.98
N GLU A 115 -10.40 23.53 -5.13
CA GLU A 115 -9.11 22.93 -5.54
C GLU A 115 -7.96 23.23 -4.55
N PRO A 116 -7.77 24.49 -4.07
CA PRO A 116 -6.70 24.77 -3.09
C PRO A 116 -6.90 24.01 -1.77
N GLY A 117 -8.17 23.88 -1.34
CA GLY A 117 -8.52 23.15 -0.11
C GLY A 117 -8.24 21.66 -0.24
N LEU A 118 -8.51 21.04 -1.38
CA LEU A 118 -8.18 19.65 -1.65
C LEU A 118 -6.66 19.42 -1.61
N ILE A 119 -5.86 20.27 -2.25
CA ILE A 119 -4.40 20.15 -2.27
C ILE A 119 -3.84 20.30 -0.85
N ALA A 120 -4.32 21.28 -0.08
CA ALA A 120 -3.92 21.47 1.32
C ALA A 120 -4.25 20.24 2.18
N LEU A 121 -5.45 19.69 2.04
CA LEU A 121 -5.89 18.50 2.75
C LEU A 121 -5.02 17.29 2.43
N LEU A 122 -4.74 17.04 1.14
CA LEU A 122 -3.85 15.96 0.72
C LEU A 122 -2.43 16.13 1.26
N ALA A 123 -1.90 17.37 1.28
CA ALA A 123 -0.58 17.67 1.82
C ALA A 123 -0.50 17.43 3.35
N ILE A 124 -1.52 17.84 4.11
CA ILE A 124 -1.58 17.63 5.56
C ILE A 124 -1.60 16.12 5.89
N ILE A 125 -2.42 15.36 5.17
CA ILE A 125 -2.48 13.90 5.36
C ILE A 125 -1.14 13.25 4.96
N ALA A 126 -0.52 13.70 3.86
CA ALA A 126 0.80 13.22 3.43
C ALA A 126 1.87 13.42 4.52
N ILE A 127 1.97 14.63 5.06
CA ILE A 127 2.93 14.96 6.12
C ILE A 127 2.67 14.11 7.36
N SER A 128 1.40 13.91 7.74
CA SER A 128 1.01 13.08 8.87
C SER A 128 1.41 11.62 8.66
N LEU A 129 1.15 11.06 7.48
CA LEU A 129 1.52 9.68 7.11
C LEU A 129 3.04 9.51 7.07
N LEU A 130 3.77 10.43 6.44
CA LEU A 130 5.23 10.41 6.38
C LEU A 130 5.85 10.48 7.78
N THR A 131 5.35 11.34 8.64
CA THR A 131 5.82 11.45 10.03
C THR A 131 5.58 10.17 10.80
N TYR A 132 4.40 9.55 10.63
CA TYR A 132 4.06 8.30 11.30
C TYR A 132 4.92 7.13 10.80
N ILE A 133 5.11 7.01 9.48
CA ILE A 133 5.92 5.96 8.84
C ILE A 133 7.40 6.15 9.21
N SER A 134 7.92 7.38 9.15
CA SER A 134 9.32 7.69 9.43
C SER A 134 9.73 7.26 10.85
N LYS A 135 8.93 7.57 11.88
CA LYS A 135 9.19 7.14 13.26
C LYS A 135 9.27 5.62 13.39
N LYS A 136 8.39 4.87 12.72
CA LYS A 136 8.41 3.40 12.71
C LYS A 136 9.53 2.84 11.85
N THR A 137 9.75 3.42 10.69
CA THR A 137 10.74 2.97 9.71
C THR A 137 12.17 3.17 10.25
N ILE A 138 12.45 4.29 10.90
CA ILE A 138 13.76 4.55 11.53
C ILE A 138 14.04 3.52 12.63
N TYR A 139 13.05 3.20 13.46
CA TYR A 139 13.21 2.17 14.50
C TYR A 139 13.45 0.78 13.88
N PHE A 140 12.74 0.46 12.80
CA PHE A 140 12.89 -0.80 12.09
C PHE A 140 14.24 -0.91 11.35
N ILE A 141 14.65 0.14 10.67
CA ILE A 141 15.94 0.20 9.95
C ILE A 141 17.11 0.13 10.95
N ARG A 142 17.05 0.85 12.08
CA ARG A 142 18.04 0.72 13.14
C ARG A 142 18.16 -0.70 13.66
N ARG A 143 17.04 -1.40 13.83
CA ARG A 143 17.02 -2.79 14.30
C ARG A 143 17.52 -3.78 13.23
N ALA A 144 17.25 -3.52 11.95
CA ALA A 144 17.69 -4.35 10.84
C ALA A 144 19.17 -4.14 10.47
N LEU A 145 19.65 -2.89 10.59
CA LEU A 145 21.04 -2.53 10.27
C LEU A 145 22.04 -2.76 11.42
N ASN A 146 21.56 -3.00 12.65
CA ASN A 146 22.43 -3.31 13.79
C ASN A 146 22.21 -4.72 14.36
N PRO A 147 22.36 -5.80 13.57
CA PRO A 147 22.41 -7.16 14.12
C PRO A 147 23.62 -7.35 15.04
N ILE A 148 24.70 -6.61 14.80
CA ILE A 148 25.96 -6.67 15.59
C ILE A 148 25.76 -6.16 17.02
N GLN A 149 24.99 -5.11 17.27
CA GLN A 149 24.68 -4.66 18.64
C GLN A 149 23.80 -5.66 19.39
N TYR A 150 22.87 -6.32 18.71
CA TYR A 150 22.04 -7.34 19.36
C TYR A 150 22.84 -8.59 19.78
N PHE A 151 23.84 -8.96 19.01
CA PHE A 151 24.78 -10.04 19.38
C PHE A 151 25.75 -9.61 20.49
N ASN A 152 26.18 -8.37 20.51
CA ASN A 152 27.07 -7.84 21.55
C ASN A 152 26.35 -7.70 22.90
N ASP A 153 25.12 -7.20 22.91
CA ASP A 153 24.30 -7.08 24.13
C ASP A 153 23.95 -8.47 24.73
N ARG A 154 23.84 -9.52 23.89
CA ARG A 154 23.69 -10.89 24.38
C ARG A 154 24.99 -11.43 25.01
N LYS A 155 26.14 -11.17 24.40
CA LYS A 155 27.44 -11.59 24.95
C LYS A 155 27.68 -10.96 26.32
N VAL A 156 27.48 -9.66 26.45
CA VAL A 156 27.65 -8.92 27.72
C VAL A 156 26.69 -9.45 28.80
N LYS A 157 25.42 -9.76 28.45
CA LYS A 157 24.49 -10.39 29.42
C LYS A 157 24.91 -11.82 29.83
N PHE A 158 25.50 -12.58 28.94
CA PHE A 158 26.01 -13.93 29.27
C PHE A 158 27.21 -13.85 30.22
N GLU A 159 28.17 -12.94 29.96
CA GLU A 159 29.36 -12.76 30.83
C GLU A 159 28.99 -12.30 32.24
N ILE A 160 28.06 -11.35 32.38
CA ILE A 160 27.58 -10.86 33.68
C ILE A 160 26.87 -11.98 34.48
N ASN A 161 26.11 -12.86 33.80
CA ASN A 161 25.41 -13.96 34.48
C ASN A 161 26.35 -15.09 34.90
N THR A 162 27.45 -15.26 34.18
CA THR A 162 28.46 -16.27 34.51
C THR A 162 29.29 -15.84 35.74
N GLN A 163 29.66 -14.56 35.81
CA GLN A 163 30.37 -13.99 36.97
C GLN A 163 29.54 -14.00 38.26
N ASN A 164 28.22 -13.80 38.19
CA ASN A 164 27.35 -13.82 39.38
C ASN A 164 27.02 -15.24 39.90
N ASN A 165 27.37 -16.30 39.16
CA ASN A 165 27.16 -17.70 39.60
C ASN A 165 28.42 -18.34 40.13
N ASP A 166 29.58 -17.69 40.04
CA ASP A 166 30.87 -18.22 40.53
C ASP A 166 31.29 -17.57 41.87
N ASP A 167 30.47 -16.64 42.44
CA ASP A 167 30.56 -16.10 43.78
C ASP A 167 29.49 -16.72 44.73
#